data_13ad57be47c4055732371d87c75ff3f0
#
_entry.id   13ad57be47c4055732371d87c75ff3f0
#
_cell.length_a   1.000
_cell.length_b   1.000
_cell.length_c   1.000
_cell.angle_alpha   90.00
_cell.angle_beta   90.00
_cell.angle_gamma   90.00
#
_symmetry.space_group_name_H-M   'P 1'
#
loop_
_entity.id
_entity.type
_entity.pdbx_description
1 polymer ?
#
loop_
_entity_poly.entity_id
_entity_poly.type
_entity_poly.pdbx_seq_one_letter_code
_entity_poly.pdbx_strand_id
1 'polypeptide(L)'
;MYFDTHAHLDDERYDQDREELIARMKQEGIGPCLTVGANMDMNRMAVALAQRHEGYLYAAVGIHPHDVGELNDATMEQLRAWVRLPCVKAWGEIGLDYFYDRAPRDAQKEAFMRQLEAAREENMPVILHIRDAHGDALDLLRQRRGNLPRGVVHCYSGSWESAQEYLSLGFDI
;
A
#
# COMPACT_ATOMS: atom_id res chain seq x y z
N MET A 1 -9.16 -0.08 -21.70
CA MET A 1 -8.34 0.74 -20.79
C MET A 1 -8.13 -0.06 -19.53
N TYR A 2 -6.90 -0.25 -19.12
CA TYR A 2 -6.53 -0.95 -17.89
C TYR A 2 -6.18 0.07 -16.83
N PHE A 3 -6.45 -0.21 -15.56
CA PHE A 3 -5.98 0.56 -14.41
C PHE A 3 -4.86 -0.26 -13.74
N ASP A 4 -3.69 0.33 -13.61
CA ASP A 4 -2.58 -0.29 -12.87
C ASP A 4 -2.73 0.05 -11.39
N THR A 5 -3.05 -0.96 -10.58
CA THR A 5 -3.33 -0.76 -9.15
C THR A 5 -2.08 -0.75 -8.29
N HIS A 6 -0.88 -1.02 -8.86
CA HIS A 6 0.34 -1.06 -8.07
C HIS A 6 1.61 -0.85 -8.93
N ALA A 7 2.17 0.32 -8.85
CA ALA A 7 3.47 0.64 -9.43
C ALA A 7 4.29 1.49 -8.45
N HIS A 8 5.61 1.44 -8.58
CA HIS A 8 6.54 2.27 -7.82
C HIS A 8 7.19 3.31 -8.72
N LEU A 9 6.38 4.23 -9.26
CA LEU A 9 6.89 5.34 -10.07
C LEU A 9 7.68 6.37 -9.25
N ASP A 10 7.62 6.29 -7.94
CA ASP A 10 8.37 7.04 -6.94
C ASP A 10 9.81 6.54 -6.74
N ASP A 11 10.16 5.32 -7.25
CA ASP A 11 11.48 4.72 -7.10
C ASP A 11 12.57 5.57 -7.79
N GLU A 12 13.72 5.73 -7.12
CA GLU A 12 14.89 6.50 -7.59
C GLU A 12 15.44 5.99 -8.93
N ARG A 13 15.20 4.73 -9.28
CA ARG A 13 15.59 4.14 -10.58
C ARG A 13 15.01 4.90 -11.76
N TYR A 14 13.92 5.62 -11.57
CA TYR A 14 13.25 6.41 -12.61
C TYR A 14 13.59 7.91 -12.56
N ASP A 15 14.47 8.37 -11.69
CA ASP A 15 14.75 9.81 -11.53
C ASP A 15 15.16 10.51 -12.82
N GLN A 16 15.86 9.80 -13.71
CA GLN A 16 16.36 10.36 -14.96
C GLN A 16 15.30 10.42 -16.09
N ASP A 17 14.33 9.50 -16.07
CA ASP A 17 13.39 9.31 -17.21
C ASP A 17 11.91 9.19 -16.78
N ARG A 18 11.60 9.40 -15.50
CA ARG A 18 10.25 9.24 -14.93
C ARG A 18 9.17 9.99 -15.74
N GLU A 19 9.41 11.23 -16.10
CA GLU A 19 8.44 12.03 -16.85
C GLU A 19 8.24 11.49 -18.27
N GLU A 20 9.31 11.03 -18.92
CA GLU A 20 9.26 10.40 -20.24
C GLU A 20 8.53 9.05 -20.17
N LEU A 21 8.79 8.26 -19.14
CA LEU A 21 8.08 6.99 -18.88
C LEU A 21 6.58 7.23 -18.73
N ILE A 22 6.18 8.19 -17.89
CA ILE A 22 4.76 8.51 -17.67
C ILE A 22 4.11 9.02 -18.98
N ALA A 23 4.80 9.85 -19.76
CA ALA A 23 4.31 10.30 -21.05
C ALA A 23 4.12 9.15 -22.03
N ARG A 24 5.07 8.21 -22.10
CA ARG A 24 4.98 6.99 -22.92
C ARG A 24 3.84 6.09 -22.49
N MET A 25 3.66 5.86 -21.18
CA MET A 25 2.53 5.09 -20.65
C MET A 25 1.19 5.63 -21.15
N LYS A 26 1.00 6.94 -21.12
CA LYS A 26 -0.21 7.60 -21.66
C LYS A 26 -0.38 7.39 -23.17
N GLN A 27 0.71 7.53 -23.94
CA GLN A 27 0.69 7.35 -25.40
C GLN A 27 0.37 5.91 -25.81
N GLU A 28 0.84 4.92 -25.06
CA GLU A 28 0.60 3.51 -25.30
C GLU A 28 -0.78 3.04 -24.77
N GLY A 29 -1.59 3.96 -24.21
CA GLY A 29 -2.94 3.66 -23.74
C GLY A 29 -3.00 2.91 -22.43
N ILE A 30 -1.92 2.91 -21.66
CA ILE A 30 -1.96 2.44 -20.27
C ILE A 30 -2.85 3.41 -19.50
N GLY A 31 -3.83 2.86 -18.80
CA GLY A 31 -4.81 3.66 -18.06
C GLY A 31 -4.24 4.33 -16.81
N PRO A 32 -5.09 4.93 -15.99
CA PRO A 32 -4.65 5.50 -14.73
C PRO A 32 -3.86 4.50 -13.89
N CYS A 33 -2.89 4.99 -13.15
CA CYS A 33 -1.98 4.18 -12.36
C CYS A 33 -1.95 4.66 -10.91
N LEU A 34 -1.83 3.71 -9.97
CA LEU A 34 -1.61 3.99 -8.56
C LEU A 34 -0.11 3.81 -8.24
N THR A 35 0.59 4.90 -7.91
CA THR A 35 1.95 4.82 -7.39
C THR A 35 1.91 4.63 -5.88
N VAL A 36 2.67 3.65 -5.38
CA VAL A 36 2.54 3.14 -4.02
C VAL A 36 3.81 3.41 -3.24
N GLY A 37 3.74 4.32 -2.27
CA GLY A 37 4.86 4.59 -1.37
C GLY A 37 5.04 3.48 -0.34
N ALA A 38 6.27 3.32 0.14
CA ALA A 38 6.64 2.29 1.11
C ALA A 38 7.26 2.87 2.40
N ASN A 39 7.79 4.07 2.35
CA ASN A 39 8.36 4.82 3.48
C ASN A 39 8.04 6.31 3.33
N MET A 40 8.46 7.13 4.29
CA MET A 40 8.06 8.54 4.30
C MET A 40 8.54 9.35 3.10
N ASP A 41 9.73 9.03 2.56
CA ASP A 41 10.26 9.74 1.38
C ASP A 41 9.56 9.29 0.10
N MET A 42 9.35 7.99 -0.08
CA MET A 42 8.57 7.42 -1.18
C MET A 42 7.12 7.92 -1.15
N ASN A 43 6.48 7.95 0.02
CA ASN A 43 5.14 8.50 0.19
C ASN A 43 5.05 9.97 -0.26
N ARG A 44 6.03 10.80 0.11
CA ARG A 44 6.10 12.20 -0.31
C ARG A 44 6.21 12.33 -1.83
N MET A 45 7.05 11.50 -2.44
CA MET A 45 7.23 11.47 -3.89
C MET A 45 5.95 10.99 -4.59
N ALA A 46 5.33 9.90 -4.12
CA ALA A 46 4.09 9.37 -4.68
C ALA A 46 2.97 10.42 -4.69
N VAL A 47 2.79 11.15 -3.57
CA VAL A 47 1.82 12.25 -3.48
C VAL A 47 2.15 13.38 -4.45
N ALA A 48 3.42 13.79 -4.54
CA ALA A 48 3.84 14.85 -5.45
C ALA A 48 3.62 14.47 -6.92
N LEU A 49 3.90 13.22 -7.30
CA LEU A 49 3.64 12.70 -8.64
C LEU A 49 2.14 12.67 -8.94
N ALA A 50 1.31 12.19 -8.02
CA ALA A 50 -0.13 12.16 -8.19
C ALA A 50 -0.74 13.56 -8.33
N GLN A 51 -0.24 14.55 -7.60
CA GLN A 51 -0.64 15.96 -7.75
C GLN A 51 -0.21 16.56 -9.10
N ARG A 52 1.00 16.23 -9.57
CA ARG A 52 1.53 16.72 -10.87
C ARG A 52 0.80 16.12 -12.06
N HIS A 53 0.37 14.88 -11.97
CA HIS A 53 -0.32 14.14 -13.04
C HIS A 53 -1.79 13.88 -12.69
N GLU A 54 -2.49 14.90 -12.24
CA GLU A 54 -3.89 14.84 -11.82
C GLU A 54 -4.77 14.14 -12.86
N GLY A 55 -5.64 13.23 -12.39
CA GLY A 55 -6.53 12.45 -13.23
C GLY A 55 -5.88 11.25 -13.92
N TYR A 56 -4.54 11.11 -13.86
CA TYR A 56 -3.82 9.97 -14.41
C TYR A 56 -3.06 9.18 -13.36
N LEU A 57 -2.32 9.84 -12.48
CA LEU A 57 -1.68 9.19 -11.34
C LEU A 57 -2.48 9.44 -10.07
N TYR A 58 -2.54 8.39 -9.27
CA TYR A 58 -3.04 8.41 -7.90
C TYR A 58 -1.96 7.88 -6.98
N ALA A 59 -2.04 8.18 -5.69
CA ALA A 59 -1.08 7.70 -4.71
C ALA A 59 -1.74 6.76 -3.68
N ALA A 60 -0.96 5.79 -3.21
CA ALA A 60 -1.18 5.12 -1.94
C ALA A 60 -0.04 5.49 -1.00
N VAL A 61 -0.33 5.64 0.30
CA VAL A 61 0.66 6.00 1.31
C VAL A 61 0.57 5.08 2.52
N GLY A 62 1.73 4.64 3.00
CA GLY A 62 1.84 3.73 4.14
C GLY A 62 3.31 3.49 4.50
N ILE A 63 3.52 2.69 5.54
CA ILE A 63 4.85 2.23 5.94
C ILE A 63 4.92 0.72 5.73
N HIS A 64 5.77 0.33 4.80
CA HIS A 64 6.04 -1.06 4.44
C HIS A 64 6.68 -1.83 5.61
N PRO A 65 6.47 -3.15 5.74
CA PRO A 65 7.07 -3.96 6.80
C PRO A 65 8.59 -3.86 6.93
N HIS A 66 9.30 -3.46 5.88
CA HIS A 66 10.75 -3.23 5.95
C HIS A 66 11.14 -1.96 6.73
N ASP A 67 10.27 -0.96 6.75
CA ASP A 67 10.56 0.39 7.23
C ASP A 67 9.74 0.76 8.48
N VAL A 68 9.22 -0.24 9.21
CA VAL A 68 8.36 -0.04 10.39
C VAL A 68 9.01 0.81 11.49
N GLY A 69 10.33 0.90 11.50
CA GLY A 69 11.07 1.80 12.40
C GLY A 69 10.76 3.29 12.20
N GLU A 70 10.23 3.68 11.03
CA GLU A 70 9.77 5.05 10.79
C GLU A 70 8.40 5.35 11.41
N LEU A 71 7.63 4.31 11.79
CA LEU A 71 6.26 4.48 12.25
C LEU A 71 6.22 4.98 13.70
N ASN A 72 5.81 6.21 13.87
CA ASN A 72 5.58 6.86 15.16
C ASN A 72 4.33 7.76 15.08
N ASP A 73 4.00 8.48 16.14
CA ASP A 73 2.79 9.31 16.15
C ASP A 73 2.84 10.44 15.12
N ALA A 74 4.00 11.06 14.93
CA ALA A 74 4.15 12.15 13.96
C ALA A 74 4.01 11.66 12.52
N THR A 75 4.60 10.51 12.18
CA THR A 75 4.46 9.91 10.85
C THR A 75 3.04 9.40 10.61
N MET A 76 2.36 8.85 11.61
CA MET A 76 0.95 8.48 11.52
C MET A 76 0.05 9.68 11.22
N GLU A 77 0.25 10.81 11.91
CA GLU A 77 -0.47 12.05 11.62
C GLU A 77 -0.21 12.56 10.20
N GLN A 78 1.04 12.46 9.73
CA GLN A 78 1.37 12.83 8.36
C GLN A 78 0.69 11.92 7.33
N LEU A 79 0.64 10.61 7.58
CA LEU A 79 -0.08 9.66 6.73
C LEU A 79 -1.58 9.99 6.69
N ARG A 80 -2.20 10.28 7.85
CA ARG A 80 -3.60 10.74 7.92
C ARG A 80 -3.83 12.03 7.13
N ALA A 81 -2.90 12.97 7.19
CA ALA A 81 -3.00 14.20 6.40
C ALA A 81 -2.94 13.91 4.89
N TRP A 82 -2.09 13.00 4.46
CA TRP A 82 -1.98 12.64 3.04
C TRP A 82 -3.18 11.87 2.52
N VAL A 83 -3.73 10.90 3.27
CA VAL A 83 -4.90 10.13 2.79
C VAL A 83 -6.15 10.97 2.59
N ARG A 84 -6.22 12.15 3.19
CA ARG A 84 -7.31 13.12 2.98
C ARG A 84 -7.17 13.94 1.70
N LEU A 85 -6.02 13.84 1.00
CA LEU A 85 -5.82 14.51 -0.29
C LEU A 85 -6.60 13.78 -1.39
N PRO A 86 -7.26 14.49 -2.32
CA PRO A 86 -8.06 13.87 -3.37
C PRO A 86 -7.31 12.91 -4.28
N CYS A 87 -6.00 13.10 -4.45
CA CYS A 87 -5.14 12.26 -5.28
C CYS A 87 -4.71 10.95 -4.56
N VAL A 88 -4.89 10.82 -3.25
CA VAL A 88 -4.57 9.59 -2.50
C VAL A 88 -5.80 8.70 -2.45
N LYS A 89 -5.66 7.42 -2.82
CA LYS A 89 -6.78 6.50 -3.01
C LYS A 89 -6.70 5.24 -2.15
N ALA A 90 -5.57 4.99 -1.51
CA ALA A 90 -5.41 3.84 -0.62
C ALA A 90 -4.42 4.12 0.50
N TRP A 91 -4.54 3.37 1.59
CA TRP A 91 -3.53 3.27 2.63
C TRP A 91 -2.66 2.04 2.34
N GLY A 92 -1.43 2.23 2.01
CA GLY A 92 -0.51 1.16 1.62
C GLY A 92 0.79 1.71 1.01
N GLU A 93 1.77 0.87 0.94
CA GLU A 93 1.78 -0.57 1.13
C GLU A 93 2.06 -0.90 2.60
N ILE A 94 1.23 -1.77 3.22
CA ILE A 94 1.35 -2.17 4.63
C ILE A 94 1.25 -3.68 4.74
N GLY A 95 1.78 -4.29 5.80
CA GLY A 95 1.63 -5.73 5.97
C GLY A 95 2.79 -6.40 6.69
N LEU A 96 3.15 -7.62 6.21
CA LEU A 96 4.17 -8.48 6.82
C LEU A 96 5.09 -9.06 5.74
N ASP A 97 6.41 -9.03 5.97
CA ASP A 97 7.42 -9.65 5.11
C ASP A 97 8.38 -10.50 5.97
N TYR A 98 8.21 -11.82 5.90
CA TYR A 98 9.08 -12.78 6.59
C TYR A 98 10.11 -13.40 5.65
N PHE A 99 10.07 -13.05 4.36
CA PHE A 99 11.09 -13.49 3.41
C PHE A 99 12.39 -12.69 3.59
N TYR A 100 12.30 -11.36 3.54
CA TYR A 100 13.47 -10.51 3.79
C TYR A 100 13.72 -10.28 5.27
N ASP A 101 12.66 -10.31 6.09
CA ASP A 101 12.67 -10.25 7.57
C ASP A 101 13.54 -9.08 8.11
N ARG A 102 13.42 -7.90 7.44
CA ARG A 102 14.29 -6.73 7.71
C ARG A 102 13.99 -6.02 9.03
N ALA A 103 12.83 -6.27 9.60
CA ALA A 103 12.43 -5.72 10.89
C ALA A 103 11.88 -6.84 11.80
N PRO A 104 11.94 -6.70 13.13
CA PRO A 104 11.38 -7.69 14.04
C PRO A 104 9.90 -7.95 13.73
N ARG A 105 9.52 -9.23 13.67
CA ARG A 105 8.15 -9.64 13.28
C ARG A 105 7.08 -9.04 14.17
N ASP A 106 7.33 -8.91 15.46
CA ASP A 106 6.37 -8.29 16.38
C ASP A 106 6.19 -6.79 16.06
N ALA A 107 7.26 -6.09 15.70
CA ALA A 107 7.17 -4.70 15.25
C ALA A 107 6.41 -4.58 13.91
N GLN A 108 6.62 -5.52 12.97
CA GLN A 108 5.84 -5.57 11.73
C GLN A 108 4.35 -5.77 12.03
N LYS A 109 3.99 -6.70 12.92
CA LYS A 109 2.59 -6.97 13.33
C LYS A 109 1.95 -5.74 13.97
N GLU A 110 2.66 -5.09 14.90
CA GLU A 110 2.17 -3.87 15.57
C GLU A 110 1.93 -2.76 14.55
N ALA A 111 2.91 -2.49 13.68
CA ALA A 111 2.82 -1.48 12.64
C ALA A 111 1.69 -1.78 11.64
N PHE A 112 1.52 -3.04 11.25
CA PHE A 112 0.44 -3.49 10.37
C PHE A 112 -0.92 -3.21 11.00
N MET A 113 -1.13 -3.62 12.24
CA MET A 113 -2.41 -3.43 12.92
C MET A 113 -2.74 -1.96 13.18
N ARG A 114 -1.74 -1.16 13.53
CA ARG A 114 -1.89 0.28 13.76
C ARG A 114 -2.32 1.01 12.48
N GLN A 115 -1.72 0.68 11.35
CA GLN A 115 -2.05 1.26 10.05
C GLN A 115 -3.39 0.76 9.51
N LEU A 116 -3.72 -0.53 9.71
CA LEU A 116 -5.01 -1.10 9.34
C LEU A 116 -6.17 -0.39 10.07
N GLU A 117 -6.01 -0.13 11.37
CA GLU A 117 -7.00 0.60 12.16
C GLU A 117 -7.17 2.04 11.66
N ALA A 118 -6.06 2.73 11.39
CA ALA A 118 -6.08 4.09 10.88
C ALA A 118 -6.76 4.16 9.49
N ALA A 119 -6.48 3.22 8.60
CA ALA A 119 -7.13 3.13 7.30
C ALA A 119 -8.65 2.95 7.43
N ARG A 120 -9.09 2.11 8.38
CA ARG A 120 -10.51 1.92 8.70
C ARG A 120 -11.15 3.22 9.19
N GLU A 121 -10.51 3.92 10.12
CA GLU A 121 -11.01 5.20 10.68
C GLU A 121 -11.14 6.28 9.61
N GLU A 122 -10.20 6.35 8.67
CA GLU A 122 -10.23 7.29 7.54
C GLU A 122 -11.09 6.78 6.35
N ASN A 123 -11.72 5.60 6.49
CA ASN A 123 -12.52 4.95 5.44
C ASN A 123 -11.73 4.77 4.12
N MET A 124 -10.46 4.41 4.23
CA MET A 124 -9.56 4.19 3.10
C MET A 124 -9.41 2.69 2.83
N PRO A 125 -9.42 2.26 1.55
CA PRO A 125 -9.01 0.92 1.20
C PRO A 125 -7.51 0.72 1.46
N VAL A 126 -7.09 -0.54 1.66
CA VAL A 126 -5.70 -0.88 1.93
C VAL A 126 -5.06 -1.70 0.83
N ILE A 127 -3.75 -1.53 0.66
CA ILE A 127 -2.90 -2.40 -0.15
C ILE A 127 -2.01 -3.20 0.79
N LEU A 128 -2.20 -4.52 0.79
CA LEU A 128 -1.52 -5.43 1.70
C LEU A 128 -0.35 -6.12 1.02
N HIS A 129 0.84 -5.97 1.60
CA HIS A 129 2.03 -6.73 1.29
C HIS A 129 2.14 -7.91 2.26
N ILE A 130 1.97 -9.13 1.77
CA ILE A 130 2.09 -10.33 2.61
C ILE A 130 3.03 -11.32 1.93
N ARG A 131 4.23 -11.46 2.48
CA ARG A 131 5.25 -12.35 1.92
C ARG A 131 5.78 -13.32 2.97
N ASP A 132 5.57 -14.62 2.74
CA ASP A 132 5.90 -15.72 3.66
C ASP A 132 5.29 -15.55 5.08
N ALA A 133 4.17 -14.81 5.19
CA ALA A 133 3.55 -14.39 6.44
C ALA A 133 2.03 -14.59 6.48
N HIS A 134 1.46 -15.38 5.54
CA HIS A 134 0.01 -15.52 5.39
C HIS A 134 -0.70 -16.02 6.65
N GLY A 135 -0.08 -16.93 7.41
CA GLY A 135 -0.64 -17.43 8.67
C GLY A 135 -0.87 -16.31 9.68
N ASP A 136 0.17 -15.57 10.01
CA ASP A 136 0.10 -14.46 10.98
C ASP A 136 -0.80 -13.34 10.49
N ALA A 137 -0.74 -13.01 9.20
CA ALA A 137 -1.60 -11.98 8.61
C ALA A 137 -3.08 -12.35 8.74
N LEU A 138 -3.45 -13.57 8.39
CA LEU A 138 -4.83 -14.06 8.51
C LEU A 138 -5.28 -14.12 9.98
N ASP A 139 -4.42 -14.52 10.90
CA ASP A 139 -4.74 -14.54 12.34
C ASP A 139 -5.04 -13.12 12.87
N LEU A 140 -4.26 -12.13 12.46
CA LEU A 140 -4.49 -10.72 12.82
C LEU A 140 -5.79 -10.18 12.21
N LEU A 141 -6.05 -10.47 10.93
CA LEU A 141 -7.25 -10.02 10.24
C LEU A 141 -8.52 -10.68 10.80
N ARG A 142 -8.48 -11.97 11.13
CA ARG A 142 -9.60 -12.69 11.76
C ARG A 142 -10.05 -12.05 13.07
N GLN A 143 -9.13 -11.56 13.89
CA GLN A 143 -9.42 -10.87 15.16
C GLN A 143 -10.22 -9.58 14.93
N ARG A 144 -10.24 -9.05 13.72
CA ARG A 144 -10.93 -7.83 13.32
C ARG A 144 -12.09 -8.08 12.35
N ARG A 145 -12.50 -9.34 12.16
CA ARG A 145 -13.58 -9.71 11.24
C ARG A 145 -14.83 -8.85 11.47
N GLY A 146 -15.37 -8.29 10.40
CA GLY A 146 -16.51 -7.36 10.44
C GLY A 146 -16.13 -5.91 10.75
N ASN A 147 -14.85 -5.63 11.00
CA ASN A 147 -14.32 -4.29 11.26
C ASN A 147 -13.03 -4.03 10.48
N LEU A 148 -12.94 -4.58 9.26
CA LEU A 148 -11.80 -4.44 8.36
C LEU A 148 -12.10 -3.38 7.30
N PRO A 149 -11.11 -2.60 6.83
CA PRO A 149 -11.24 -1.83 5.61
C PRO A 149 -11.31 -2.78 4.41
N ARG A 150 -11.84 -2.30 3.27
CA ARG A 150 -11.66 -2.99 2.00
C ARG A 150 -10.21 -2.91 1.56
N GLY A 151 -9.80 -3.78 0.65
CA GLY A 151 -8.44 -3.69 0.11
C GLY A 151 -8.08 -4.86 -0.78
N VAL A 152 -6.82 -4.88 -1.16
CA VAL A 152 -6.24 -5.91 -2.03
C VAL A 152 -5.01 -6.51 -1.37
N VAL A 153 -4.85 -7.82 -1.50
CA VAL A 153 -3.58 -8.49 -1.18
C VAL A 153 -2.73 -8.46 -2.46
N HIS A 154 -1.80 -7.52 -2.50
CA HIS A 154 -0.97 -7.28 -3.67
C HIS A 154 -0.02 -8.44 -3.96
N CYS A 155 0.19 -8.74 -5.26
CA CYS A 155 1.15 -9.74 -5.74
C CYS A 155 1.05 -11.07 -4.98
N TYR A 156 -0.15 -11.58 -4.83
CA TYR A 156 -0.46 -12.74 -4.00
C TYR A 156 0.39 -13.97 -4.39
N SER A 157 1.04 -14.57 -3.41
CA SER A 157 1.93 -15.72 -3.57
C SER A 157 1.62 -16.88 -2.61
N GLY A 158 0.47 -16.84 -1.94
CA GLY A 158 0.05 -17.87 -1.00
C GLY A 158 -0.69 -19.06 -1.64
N SER A 159 -1.25 -19.92 -0.78
CA SER A 159 -2.06 -21.06 -1.22
C SER A 159 -3.48 -20.66 -1.62
N TRP A 160 -4.18 -21.56 -2.33
CA TRP A 160 -5.58 -21.36 -2.67
C TRP A 160 -6.48 -21.21 -1.43
N GLU A 161 -6.21 -21.96 -0.38
CA GLU A 161 -6.94 -21.91 0.88
C GLU A 161 -6.80 -20.54 1.54
N SER A 162 -5.58 -20.00 1.59
CA SER A 162 -5.34 -18.64 2.10
C SER A 162 -6.03 -17.59 1.23
N ALA A 163 -6.03 -17.76 -0.10
CA ALA A 163 -6.73 -16.87 -1.02
C ALA A 163 -8.23 -16.80 -0.72
N GLN A 164 -8.87 -17.97 -0.60
CA GLN A 164 -10.30 -18.05 -0.25
C GLN A 164 -10.61 -17.35 1.06
N GLU A 165 -9.69 -17.39 2.01
CA GLU A 165 -9.88 -16.77 3.29
C GLU A 165 -9.78 -15.24 3.20
N TYR A 166 -8.80 -14.67 2.48
CA TYR A 166 -8.74 -13.23 2.22
C TYR A 166 -10.02 -12.74 1.53
N LEU A 167 -10.49 -13.47 0.50
CA LEU A 167 -11.75 -13.15 -0.18
C LEU A 167 -12.94 -13.19 0.80
N SER A 168 -13.00 -14.17 1.73
CA SER A 168 -14.05 -14.26 2.75
C SER A 168 -14.02 -13.12 3.77
N LEU A 169 -12.86 -12.49 3.95
CA LEU A 169 -12.66 -11.31 4.81
C LEU A 169 -12.96 -10.00 4.07
N GLY A 170 -13.23 -10.05 2.76
CA GLY A 170 -13.60 -8.90 1.95
C GLY A 170 -12.43 -8.22 1.23
N PHE A 171 -11.28 -8.89 1.12
CA PHE A 171 -10.15 -8.43 0.32
C PHE A 171 -10.22 -9.00 -1.10
N ASP A 172 -9.77 -8.22 -2.07
CA ASP A 172 -9.44 -8.69 -3.42
C ASP A 172 -8.01 -9.27 -3.45
N ILE A 173 -7.65 -9.96 -4.56
CA ILE A 173 -6.32 -10.57 -4.74
C ILE A 173 -5.76 -10.15 -6.10
#